data_6efb4a27288b8597110beb5d8b99f6d4
#
_entry.id   6efb4a27288b8597110beb5d8b99f6d4
#
_cell.length_a   1.000
_cell.length_b   1.000
_cell.length_c   1.000
_cell.angle_alpha   90.00
_cell.angle_beta   90.00
_cell.angle_gamma   90.00
#
_symmetry.space_group_name_H-M   'P 1'
#
loop_
_entity.id
_entity.type
_entity.pdbx_description
1 polymer ?
#
loop_
_entity_poly.entity_id
_entity_poly.type
_entity_poly.pdbx_seq_one_letter_code
_entity_poly.pdbx_strand_id
1 'polypeptide(L)'
;MTKREIIIAPSILSGDFANMGHSVKQLEEWGGDYVHCDVMDGVYVNNITFGMPMIAALRKITDKTLDVHLMITEPEKYVEKFADAGSDIITFHPDASKDAKDTLAKIKLKGKKCGLVFNPDVPIEPYKDLFSECDVVMIMTVYAGKGGQSLIPRCIDRIREVKNILDEMGIDIPVEADGGIGENNVKEVTDAGATVIVAGSSVYKSANPSLTIRKLKGVTK
;
A
#
# COMPACT_ATOMS: atom_id res chain seq x y z
N MET A 1 15.52 -12.72 -15.10
CA MET A 1 14.75 -11.51 -14.67
C MET A 1 15.67 -10.66 -13.80
N THR A 2 15.83 -9.39 -14.10
CA THR A 2 16.54 -8.44 -13.21
C THR A 2 15.75 -8.31 -11.91
N LYS A 3 16.40 -8.53 -10.76
CA LYS A 3 15.77 -8.38 -9.44
C LYS A 3 15.28 -6.92 -9.33
N ARG A 4 13.98 -6.70 -9.13
CA ARG A 4 13.44 -5.36 -8.89
C ARG A 4 14.01 -4.79 -7.61
N GLU A 5 14.24 -3.50 -7.58
CA GLU A 5 14.59 -2.77 -6.37
C GLU A 5 13.41 -2.82 -5.38
N ILE A 6 13.71 -3.00 -4.10
CA ILE A 6 12.68 -2.99 -3.05
C ILE A 6 12.34 -1.53 -2.72
N ILE A 7 11.07 -1.20 -2.88
CA ILE A 7 10.46 0.09 -2.54
C ILE A 7 9.97 0.03 -1.09
N ILE A 8 10.30 1.02 -0.30
CA ILE A 8 9.76 1.17 1.06
C ILE A 8 8.76 2.32 1.08
N ALA A 9 7.52 2.01 1.46
CA ALA A 9 6.38 2.91 1.57
C ALA A 9 6.00 3.09 3.06
N PRO A 10 6.64 4.00 3.83
CA PRO A 10 6.26 4.19 5.22
C PRO A 10 4.83 4.72 5.33
N SER A 11 3.98 4.00 6.13
CA SER A 11 2.60 4.44 6.36
C SER A 11 2.53 5.58 7.37
N ILE A 12 1.97 6.71 6.94
CA ILE A 12 1.71 7.88 7.78
C ILE A 12 0.63 7.66 8.84
N LEU A 13 -0.07 6.55 8.80
CA LEU A 13 -0.94 6.10 9.89
C LEU A 13 -0.18 5.98 11.22
N SER A 14 1.15 5.76 11.17
CA SER A 14 2.04 5.71 12.32
C SER A 14 2.71 7.04 12.65
N GLY A 15 2.46 8.09 11.86
CA GLY A 15 2.98 9.44 12.06
C GLY A 15 2.22 10.24 13.12
N ASP A 16 2.66 11.48 13.35
CA ASP A 16 1.99 12.42 14.24
C ASP A 16 0.83 13.11 13.50
N PHE A 17 -0.41 12.74 13.81
CA PHE A 17 -1.61 13.32 13.20
C PHE A 17 -1.75 14.83 13.49
N ALA A 18 -1.23 15.32 14.61
CA ALA A 18 -1.22 16.76 14.92
C ALA A 18 -0.21 17.53 14.07
N ASN A 19 0.79 16.84 13.48
CA ASN A 19 1.84 17.44 12.66
C ASN A 19 2.23 16.54 11.47
N MET A 20 1.22 16.15 10.69
CA MET A 20 1.39 15.21 9.59
C MET A 20 2.40 15.66 8.53
N GLY A 21 2.43 16.98 8.24
CA GLY A 21 3.42 17.54 7.32
C GLY A 21 4.86 17.28 7.75
N HIS A 22 5.14 17.40 9.06
CA HIS A 22 6.45 17.06 9.61
C HIS A 22 6.74 15.56 9.51
N SER A 23 5.76 14.71 9.81
CA SER A 23 5.90 13.26 9.67
C SER A 23 6.25 12.83 8.24
N VAL A 24 5.68 13.48 7.22
CA VAL A 24 6.03 13.24 5.82
C VAL A 24 7.46 13.70 5.51
N LYS A 25 7.88 14.88 5.97
CA LYS A 25 9.26 15.34 5.78
C LYS A 25 10.28 14.43 6.45
N GLN A 26 9.98 13.94 7.65
CA GLN A 26 10.84 12.98 8.33
C GLN A 26 11.01 11.69 7.51
N LEU A 27 9.94 11.11 6.95
CA LEU A 27 10.07 9.90 6.16
C LEU A 27 10.90 10.11 4.87
N GLU A 28 10.85 11.31 4.27
CA GLU A 28 11.73 11.68 3.15
C GLU A 28 13.20 11.68 3.57
N GLU A 29 13.51 12.33 4.72
CA GLU A 29 14.86 12.40 5.29
C GLU A 29 15.40 11.01 5.65
N TRP A 30 14.53 10.11 6.11
CA TRP A 30 14.88 8.73 6.44
C TRP A 30 15.12 7.84 5.22
N GLY A 31 14.76 8.31 4.00
CA GLY A 31 14.97 7.59 2.74
C GLY A 31 13.80 6.71 2.33
N GLY A 32 12.59 7.02 2.81
CA GLY A 32 11.35 6.41 2.30
C GLY A 32 11.14 6.76 0.83
N ASP A 33 10.62 5.80 0.04
CA ASP A 33 10.43 5.97 -1.38
C ASP A 33 9.04 6.52 -1.70
N TYR A 34 7.98 6.01 -1.03
CA TYR A 34 6.59 6.44 -1.16
C TYR A 34 6.08 6.98 0.17
N VAL A 35 4.96 7.68 0.13
CA VAL A 35 4.15 8.06 1.30
C VAL A 35 2.89 7.20 1.25
N HIS A 36 2.80 6.18 2.10
CA HIS A 36 1.61 5.33 2.16
C HIS A 36 0.53 5.96 3.04
N CYS A 37 -0.68 6.08 2.49
CA CYS A 37 -1.80 6.82 3.06
C CYS A 37 -3.02 5.89 3.27
N ASP A 38 -3.22 5.43 4.50
CA ASP A 38 -4.33 4.55 4.90
C ASP A 38 -5.61 5.35 5.14
N VAL A 39 -6.54 5.33 4.19
CA VAL A 39 -7.84 6.00 4.26
C VAL A 39 -8.91 5.03 4.74
N MET A 40 -9.57 5.38 5.84
CA MET A 40 -10.59 4.55 6.49
C MET A 40 -11.85 5.35 6.76
N ASP A 41 -13.03 4.74 6.50
CA ASP A 41 -14.35 5.42 6.59
C ASP A 41 -15.18 5.05 7.83
N GLY A 42 -14.71 4.10 8.65
CA GLY A 42 -15.44 3.61 9.82
C GLY A 42 -16.56 2.63 9.47
N VAL A 43 -16.73 2.26 8.20
CA VAL A 43 -17.77 1.33 7.72
C VAL A 43 -17.14 0.05 7.18
N TYR A 44 -16.22 0.15 6.22
CA TYR A 44 -15.48 -1.00 5.71
C TYR A 44 -14.55 -1.59 6.79
N VAL A 45 -13.92 -0.73 7.57
CA VAL A 45 -13.13 -1.09 8.75
C VAL A 45 -13.60 -0.28 9.96
N ASN A 46 -13.44 -0.83 11.17
CA ASN A 46 -13.89 -0.16 12.41
C ASN A 46 -12.87 0.90 12.88
N ASN A 47 -12.53 1.84 12.00
CA ASN A 47 -11.65 2.97 12.28
C ASN A 47 -11.90 4.08 11.25
N ILE A 48 -11.64 5.34 11.64
CA ILE A 48 -11.70 6.52 10.76
C ILE A 48 -10.34 7.22 10.83
N THR A 49 -9.77 7.57 9.68
CA THR A 49 -8.47 8.24 9.62
C THR A 49 -8.57 9.64 9.00
N PHE A 50 -8.45 9.75 7.71
CA PHE A 50 -8.48 11.01 6.96
C PHE A 50 -9.00 10.76 5.54
N GLY A 51 -9.17 11.84 4.77
CA GLY A 51 -9.68 11.77 3.40
C GLY A 51 -8.96 12.74 2.46
N MET A 52 -9.62 13.09 1.34
CA MET A 52 -9.08 13.93 0.27
C MET A 52 -8.42 15.23 0.75
N PRO A 53 -8.94 15.96 1.77
CA PRO A 53 -8.27 17.18 2.24
C PRO A 53 -6.86 16.94 2.77
N MET A 54 -6.59 15.79 3.42
CA MET A 54 -5.25 15.42 3.85
C MET A 54 -4.36 15.15 2.65
N ILE A 55 -4.82 14.35 1.67
CA ILE A 55 -4.05 14.06 0.46
C ILE A 55 -3.68 15.36 -0.28
N ALA A 56 -4.64 16.28 -0.44
CA ALA A 56 -4.42 17.57 -1.07
C ALA A 56 -3.42 18.47 -0.28
N ALA A 57 -3.41 18.38 1.03
CA ALA A 57 -2.43 19.09 1.86
C ALA A 57 -1.03 18.48 1.72
N LEU A 58 -0.93 17.16 1.75
CA LEU A 58 0.34 16.43 1.59
C LEU A 58 0.95 16.67 0.20
N ARG A 59 0.15 16.65 -0.85
CA ARG A 59 0.64 16.90 -2.23
C ARG A 59 1.36 18.25 -2.38
N LYS A 60 1.01 19.25 -1.58
CA LYS A 60 1.66 20.58 -1.62
C LYS A 60 3.04 20.62 -0.98
N ILE A 61 3.39 19.63 -0.18
CA ILE A 61 4.60 19.61 0.63
C ILE A 61 5.59 18.51 0.26
N THR A 62 5.20 17.54 -0.58
CA THR A 62 6.06 16.44 -0.99
C THR A 62 5.94 16.17 -2.48
N ASP A 63 7.05 15.81 -3.13
CA ASP A 63 7.08 15.29 -4.51
C ASP A 63 7.15 13.75 -4.54
N LYS A 64 7.16 13.10 -3.37
CA LYS A 64 7.12 11.64 -3.27
C LYS A 64 5.81 11.09 -3.82
N THR A 65 5.83 9.86 -4.27
CA THR A 65 4.62 9.13 -4.66
C THR A 65 3.67 9.03 -3.46
N LEU A 66 2.46 9.59 -3.61
CA LEU A 66 1.36 9.40 -2.68
C LEU A 66 0.62 8.12 -3.07
N ASP A 67 0.87 7.09 -2.31
CA ASP A 67 0.30 5.77 -2.44
C ASP A 67 -0.92 5.65 -1.50
N VAL A 68 -2.11 5.76 -2.07
CA VAL A 68 -3.36 5.93 -1.32
C VAL A 68 -4.15 4.63 -1.30
N HIS A 69 -4.21 4.02 -0.13
CA HIS A 69 -4.94 2.78 0.14
C HIS A 69 -6.33 3.10 0.71
N LEU A 70 -7.38 2.74 -0.03
CA LEU A 70 -8.77 3.01 0.32
C LEU A 70 -9.42 1.80 1.01
N MET A 71 -9.50 1.86 2.33
CA MET A 71 -10.29 0.96 3.18
C MET A 71 -11.66 1.59 3.42
N ILE A 72 -12.44 1.77 2.35
CA ILE A 72 -13.74 2.45 2.37
C ILE A 72 -14.79 1.67 1.60
N THR A 73 -16.04 1.86 1.99
CA THR A 73 -17.21 1.32 1.30
C THR A 73 -17.48 2.10 0.01
N GLU A 74 -17.86 1.40 -1.07
CA GLU A 74 -18.18 1.98 -2.38
C GLU A 74 -17.10 2.94 -2.91
N PRO A 75 -15.83 2.47 -3.04
CA PRO A 75 -14.70 3.32 -3.46
C PRO A 75 -14.93 3.99 -4.81
N GLU A 76 -15.76 3.42 -5.71
CA GLU A 76 -16.15 3.99 -6.99
C GLU A 76 -16.78 5.38 -6.91
N LYS A 77 -17.27 5.78 -5.75
CA LYS A 77 -17.82 7.14 -5.50
C LYS A 77 -16.73 8.18 -5.21
N TYR A 78 -15.52 7.74 -4.88
CA TYR A 78 -14.49 8.60 -4.30
C TYR A 78 -13.16 8.60 -5.05
N VAL A 79 -12.84 7.55 -5.83
CA VAL A 79 -11.53 7.38 -6.48
C VAL A 79 -11.14 8.58 -7.34
N GLU A 80 -12.07 9.18 -8.09
CA GLU A 80 -11.79 10.37 -8.90
C GLU A 80 -11.42 11.59 -8.03
N LYS A 81 -12.09 11.74 -6.87
CA LYS A 81 -11.79 12.83 -5.92
C LYS A 81 -10.42 12.65 -5.27
N PHE A 82 -10.02 11.42 -4.96
CA PHE A 82 -8.67 11.12 -4.47
C PHE A 82 -7.62 11.37 -5.54
N ALA A 83 -7.90 11.03 -6.80
CA ALA A 83 -7.03 11.33 -7.93
C ALA A 83 -6.82 12.85 -8.08
N ASP A 84 -7.91 13.63 -8.04
CA ASP A 84 -7.90 15.10 -8.14
C ASP A 84 -7.20 15.75 -6.92
N ALA A 85 -7.26 15.11 -5.75
CA ALA A 85 -6.55 15.56 -4.56
C ALA A 85 -5.02 15.39 -4.64
N GLY A 86 -4.51 14.61 -5.61
CA GLY A 86 -3.08 14.48 -5.85
C GLY A 86 -2.47 13.12 -5.53
N SER A 87 -3.29 12.08 -5.37
CA SER A 87 -2.81 10.68 -5.31
C SER A 87 -2.06 10.33 -6.60
N ASP A 88 -1.01 9.52 -6.49
CA ASP A 88 -0.27 8.98 -7.63
C ASP A 88 -0.67 7.53 -7.90
N ILE A 89 -0.88 6.77 -6.83
CA ILE A 89 -1.39 5.40 -6.84
C ILE A 89 -2.65 5.38 -5.98
N ILE A 90 -3.69 4.69 -6.44
CA ILE A 90 -4.92 4.46 -5.69
C ILE A 90 -5.21 2.98 -5.68
N THR A 91 -5.22 2.38 -4.50
CA THR A 91 -5.56 0.99 -4.29
C THR A 91 -6.85 0.87 -3.47
N PHE A 92 -7.65 -0.15 -3.75
CA PHE A 92 -8.91 -0.38 -3.06
C PHE A 92 -9.24 -1.87 -2.94
N HIS A 93 -10.08 -2.21 -2.00
CA HIS A 93 -10.56 -3.57 -1.79
C HIS A 93 -11.68 -3.91 -2.79
N PRO A 94 -11.53 -4.94 -3.64
CA PRO A 94 -12.52 -5.26 -4.67
C PRO A 94 -13.86 -5.72 -4.08
N ASP A 95 -13.85 -6.33 -2.90
CA ASP A 95 -15.04 -6.74 -2.16
C ASP A 95 -15.84 -5.57 -1.54
N ALA A 96 -15.23 -4.37 -1.48
CA ALA A 96 -15.91 -3.12 -1.09
C ALA A 96 -16.55 -2.38 -2.28
N SER A 97 -16.22 -2.75 -3.51
CA SER A 97 -16.71 -2.11 -4.74
C SER A 97 -17.87 -2.90 -5.36
N LYS A 98 -18.83 -2.18 -5.94
CA LYS A 98 -19.90 -2.79 -6.73
C LYS A 98 -19.43 -3.31 -8.08
N ASP A 99 -18.46 -2.62 -8.67
CA ASP A 99 -17.80 -2.99 -9.92
C ASP A 99 -16.32 -2.58 -9.86
N ALA A 100 -15.47 -3.54 -9.51
CA ALA A 100 -14.04 -3.29 -9.38
C ALA A 100 -13.40 -2.92 -10.73
N LYS A 101 -13.89 -3.46 -11.85
CA LYS A 101 -13.37 -3.13 -13.18
C LYS A 101 -13.66 -1.67 -13.57
N ASP A 102 -14.89 -1.21 -13.37
CA ASP A 102 -15.27 0.18 -13.59
C ASP A 102 -14.49 1.13 -12.66
N THR A 103 -14.28 0.72 -11.42
CA THR A 103 -13.50 1.50 -10.44
C THR A 103 -12.03 1.66 -10.87
N LEU A 104 -11.37 0.60 -11.34
CA LEU A 104 -10.02 0.67 -11.92
C LEU A 104 -10.01 1.61 -13.15
N ALA A 105 -10.99 1.49 -14.04
CA ALA A 105 -11.08 2.32 -15.23
C ALA A 105 -11.22 3.82 -14.88
N LYS A 106 -12.01 4.18 -13.86
CA LYS A 106 -12.14 5.57 -13.36
C LYS A 106 -10.81 6.13 -12.88
N ILE A 107 -10.02 5.35 -12.16
CA ILE A 107 -8.69 5.79 -11.70
C ILE A 107 -7.76 6.03 -12.89
N LYS A 108 -7.73 5.10 -13.85
CA LYS A 108 -6.92 5.22 -15.07
C LYS A 108 -7.31 6.43 -15.92
N LEU A 109 -8.61 6.73 -16.06
CA LEU A 109 -9.11 7.92 -16.77
C LEU A 109 -8.60 9.23 -16.16
N LYS A 110 -8.28 9.25 -14.87
CA LYS A 110 -7.62 10.36 -14.19
C LYS A 110 -6.09 10.38 -14.38
N GLY A 111 -5.53 9.46 -15.16
CA GLY A 111 -4.09 9.33 -15.37
C GLY A 111 -3.31 8.85 -14.16
N LYS A 112 -3.97 8.13 -13.24
CA LYS A 112 -3.36 7.61 -12.01
C LYS A 112 -3.13 6.11 -12.11
N LYS A 113 -2.14 5.61 -11.37
CA LYS A 113 -1.92 4.18 -11.18
C LYS A 113 -3.01 3.61 -10.27
N CYS A 114 -3.42 2.37 -10.53
CA CYS A 114 -4.47 1.72 -9.78
C CYS A 114 -4.11 0.29 -9.37
N GLY A 115 -4.75 -0.21 -8.33
CA GLY A 115 -4.54 -1.58 -7.88
C GLY A 115 -5.64 -2.12 -6.98
N LEU A 116 -5.61 -3.45 -6.82
CA LEU A 116 -6.50 -4.19 -5.95
C LEU A 116 -5.80 -4.61 -4.67
N VAL A 117 -6.54 -4.57 -3.56
CA VAL A 117 -6.07 -4.94 -2.23
C VAL A 117 -6.86 -6.13 -1.70
N PHE A 118 -6.18 -7.12 -1.15
CA PHE A 118 -6.80 -8.33 -0.62
C PHE A 118 -6.54 -8.49 0.87
N ASN A 119 -7.60 -8.45 1.68
CA ASN A 119 -7.57 -8.86 3.09
C ASN A 119 -7.20 -10.36 3.23
N PRO A 120 -6.71 -10.81 4.39
CA PRO A 120 -6.25 -12.20 4.59
C PRO A 120 -7.27 -13.28 4.20
N ASP A 121 -8.56 -13.01 4.30
CA ASP A 121 -9.65 -13.97 4.05
C ASP A 121 -10.38 -13.75 2.72
N VAL A 122 -10.08 -12.67 1.98
CA VAL A 122 -10.71 -12.39 0.68
C VAL A 122 -10.06 -13.23 -0.40
N PRO A 123 -10.81 -14.07 -1.15
CA PRO A 123 -10.24 -14.90 -2.22
C PRO A 123 -9.71 -14.03 -3.36
N ILE A 124 -8.57 -14.45 -3.94
CA ILE A 124 -7.90 -13.75 -5.06
C ILE A 124 -8.49 -14.21 -6.40
N GLU A 125 -8.77 -15.49 -6.52
CA GLU A 125 -9.17 -16.17 -7.76
C GLU A 125 -10.32 -15.46 -8.52
N PRO A 126 -11.40 -14.95 -7.88
CA PRO A 126 -12.48 -14.28 -8.59
C PRO A 126 -12.06 -12.95 -9.27
N TYR A 127 -10.93 -12.39 -8.89
CA TYR A 127 -10.47 -11.07 -9.34
C TYR A 127 -9.21 -11.12 -10.20
N LYS A 128 -8.62 -12.31 -10.41
CA LYS A 128 -7.32 -12.45 -11.10
C LYS A 128 -7.32 -11.86 -12.52
N ASP A 129 -8.43 -11.96 -13.25
CA ASP A 129 -8.54 -11.44 -14.62
C ASP A 129 -8.41 -9.89 -14.66
N LEU A 130 -8.67 -9.22 -13.54
CA LEU A 130 -8.51 -7.77 -13.40
C LEU A 130 -7.04 -7.36 -13.19
N PHE A 131 -6.11 -8.29 -12.95
CA PHE A 131 -4.70 -7.96 -12.76
C PHE A 131 -4.06 -7.34 -14.00
N SER A 132 -4.57 -7.66 -15.20
CA SER A 132 -4.17 -6.99 -16.45
C SER A 132 -4.54 -5.49 -16.48
N GLU A 133 -5.48 -5.08 -15.64
CA GLU A 133 -5.90 -3.68 -15.49
C GLU A 133 -5.19 -2.97 -14.33
N CYS A 134 -4.40 -3.68 -13.54
CA CYS A 134 -3.72 -3.12 -12.37
C CYS A 134 -2.29 -2.66 -12.70
N ASP A 135 -1.82 -1.65 -11.95
CA ASP A 135 -0.42 -1.24 -11.89
C ASP A 135 0.29 -1.80 -10.65
N VAL A 136 -0.47 -2.30 -9.68
CA VAL A 136 0.00 -2.93 -8.44
C VAL A 136 -1.08 -3.87 -7.90
N VAL A 137 -0.67 -4.96 -7.24
CA VAL A 137 -1.56 -5.80 -6.42
C VAL A 137 -1.02 -5.81 -5.00
N MET A 138 -1.87 -5.42 -4.04
CA MET A 138 -1.50 -5.37 -2.63
C MET A 138 -2.09 -6.52 -1.85
N ILE A 139 -1.27 -7.16 -1.01
CA ILE A 139 -1.68 -8.18 -0.05
C ILE A 139 -1.58 -7.61 1.36
N MET A 140 -2.72 -7.56 2.04
CA MET A 140 -2.75 -7.30 3.47
C MET A 140 -2.14 -8.50 4.21
N THR A 141 -1.10 -8.25 4.97
CA THR A 141 -0.47 -9.27 5.84
C THR A 141 -0.96 -9.18 7.28
N VAL A 142 -1.91 -8.31 7.50
CA VAL A 142 -2.77 -8.17 8.71
C VAL A 142 -4.20 -7.89 8.25
N TYR A 143 -5.17 -7.93 9.14
CA TYR A 143 -6.50 -7.40 8.81
C TYR A 143 -6.44 -5.87 8.71
N ALA A 144 -7.02 -5.32 7.64
CA ALA A 144 -7.12 -3.87 7.44
C ALA A 144 -7.82 -3.16 8.61
N GLY A 145 -7.50 -1.87 8.84
CA GLY A 145 -8.20 -1.02 9.80
C GLY A 145 -7.38 -0.55 11.01
N LYS A 146 -6.18 -1.11 11.25
CA LYS A 146 -5.39 -0.71 12.42
C LYS A 146 -3.91 -0.99 12.22
N GLY A 147 -3.06 -0.01 12.54
CA GLY A 147 -1.61 -0.17 12.53
C GLY A 147 -1.06 -0.97 13.72
N GLY A 148 0.22 -1.35 13.64
CA GLY A 148 0.97 -1.97 14.73
C GLY A 148 0.61 -3.43 15.04
N GLN A 149 -0.06 -4.13 14.14
CA GLN A 149 -0.36 -5.56 14.24
C GLN A 149 0.85 -6.42 13.84
N SER A 150 0.86 -7.67 14.31
CA SER A 150 1.85 -8.67 13.86
C SER A 150 1.42 -9.29 12.54
N LEU A 151 2.38 -9.51 11.65
CA LEU A 151 2.17 -10.21 10.38
C LEU A 151 1.53 -11.59 10.62
N ILE A 152 0.53 -11.92 9.83
CA ILE A 152 -0.14 -13.22 9.80
C ILE A 152 0.63 -14.16 8.87
N PRO A 153 1.29 -15.23 9.37
CA PRO A 153 2.24 -16.02 8.57
C PRO A 153 1.67 -16.57 7.25
N ARG A 154 0.41 -17.01 7.23
CA ARG A 154 -0.24 -17.54 6.02
C ARG A 154 -0.35 -16.49 4.88
N CYS A 155 -0.26 -15.19 5.19
CA CYS A 155 -0.33 -14.15 4.17
C CYS A 155 0.94 -14.09 3.30
N ILE A 156 2.04 -14.69 3.74
CA ILE A 156 3.25 -14.86 2.92
C ILE A 156 2.95 -15.80 1.74
N ASP A 157 2.16 -16.85 1.95
CA ASP A 157 1.76 -17.75 0.87
C ASP A 157 0.81 -17.05 -0.12
N ARG A 158 0.00 -16.09 0.35
CA ARG A 158 -0.84 -15.27 -0.53
C ARG A 158 -0.04 -14.32 -1.41
N ILE A 159 1.10 -13.81 -0.92
CA ILE A 159 2.05 -13.04 -1.75
C ILE A 159 2.60 -13.92 -2.87
N ARG A 160 3.00 -15.17 -2.56
CA ARG A 160 3.45 -16.16 -3.57
C ARG A 160 2.34 -16.49 -4.57
N GLU A 161 1.10 -16.68 -4.09
CA GLU A 161 -0.07 -16.93 -4.94
C GLU A 161 -0.24 -15.81 -5.98
N VAL A 162 -0.27 -14.54 -5.56
CA VAL A 162 -0.37 -13.39 -6.49
C VAL A 162 0.81 -13.36 -7.44
N LYS A 163 2.04 -13.53 -6.94
CA LYS A 163 3.23 -13.51 -7.79
C LYS A 163 3.18 -14.60 -8.87
N ASN A 164 2.74 -15.82 -8.51
CA ASN A 164 2.59 -16.92 -9.47
C ASN A 164 1.52 -16.60 -10.52
N ILE A 165 0.36 -16.09 -10.12
CA ILE A 165 -0.70 -15.67 -11.06
C ILE A 165 -0.16 -14.63 -12.04
N LEU A 166 0.54 -13.60 -11.56
CA LEU A 166 1.13 -12.57 -12.41
C LEU A 166 2.15 -13.15 -13.41
N ASP A 167 2.99 -14.08 -12.95
CA ASP A 167 3.98 -14.77 -13.80
C ASP A 167 3.31 -15.64 -14.87
N GLU A 168 2.28 -16.39 -14.51
CA GLU A 168 1.50 -17.22 -15.43
C GLU A 168 0.77 -16.37 -16.49
N MET A 169 0.27 -15.19 -16.10
CA MET A 169 -0.37 -14.24 -17.01
C MET A 169 0.63 -13.42 -17.83
N GLY A 170 1.94 -13.48 -17.55
CA GLY A 170 2.96 -12.66 -18.19
C GLY A 170 2.88 -11.17 -17.83
N ILE A 171 2.30 -10.84 -16.67
CA ILE A 171 2.09 -9.48 -16.18
C ILE A 171 3.25 -9.11 -15.25
N ASP A 172 3.98 -8.03 -15.58
CA ASP A 172 5.12 -7.56 -14.80
C ASP A 172 4.78 -6.27 -14.02
N ILE A 173 3.97 -6.41 -12.96
CA ILE A 173 3.64 -5.35 -12.01
C ILE A 173 4.16 -5.68 -10.60
N PRO A 174 4.38 -4.67 -9.72
CA PRO A 174 4.77 -4.90 -8.34
C PRO A 174 3.69 -5.63 -7.54
N VAL A 175 4.12 -6.51 -6.63
CA VAL A 175 3.32 -6.98 -5.51
C VAL A 175 3.68 -6.14 -4.30
N GLU A 176 2.70 -5.54 -3.69
CA GLU A 176 2.83 -4.76 -2.46
C GLU A 176 2.37 -5.58 -1.26
N ALA A 177 3.05 -5.44 -0.14
CA ALA A 177 2.69 -6.12 1.11
C ALA A 177 2.52 -5.09 2.22
N ASP A 178 1.37 -5.12 2.89
CA ASP A 178 1.04 -4.19 3.98
C ASP A 178 0.61 -4.91 5.24
N GLY A 179 1.34 -4.64 6.32
CA GLY A 179 0.97 -5.02 7.68
C GLY A 179 2.01 -5.83 8.44
N GLY A 180 2.47 -5.31 9.57
CA GLY A 180 3.34 -6.02 10.50
C GLY A 180 4.73 -6.36 9.97
N ILE A 181 5.20 -5.65 8.94
CA ILE A 181 6.50 -5.92 8.32
C ILE A 181 7.59 -5.11 9.04
N GLY A 182 8.70 -5.78 9.31
CA GLY A 182 9.88 -5.22 9.96
C GLY A 182 11.14 -6.00 9.60
N GLU A 183 12.27 -5.65 10.23
CA GLU A 183 13.59 -6.23 9.95
C GLU A 183 13.62 -7.77 10.12
N ASN A 184 12.77 -8.31 10.98
CA ASN A 184 12.73 -9.73 11.32
C ASN A 184 12.01 -10.62 10.28
N ASN A 185 11.16 -10.03 9.40
CA ASN A 185 10.34 -10.79 8.47
C ASN A 185 10.36 -10.26 7.03
N VAL A 186 10.91 -9.07 6.76
CA VAL A 186 10.95 -8.47 5.43
C VAL A 186 11.62 -9.39 4.39
N LYS A 187 12.65 -10.13 4.77
CA LYS A 187 13.32 -11.06 3.85
C LYS A 187 12.35 -12.14 3.35
N GLU A 188 11.55 -12.72 4.23
CA GLU A 188 10.57 -13.75 3.86
C GLU A 188 9.47 -13.19 2.96
N VAL A 189 9.02 -11.96 3.23
CA VAL A 189 8.03 -11.23 2.44
C VAL A 189 8.56 -10.94 1.03
N THR A 190 9.82 -10.47 0.91
CA THR A 190 10.43 -10.19 -0.40
C THR A 190 10.81 -11.45 -1.17
N ASP A 191 11.22 -12.51 -0.49
CA ASP A 191 11.47 -13.82 -1.11
C ASP A 191 10.15 -14.46 -1.63
N ALA A 192 9.01 -14.10 -1.05
CA ALA A 192 7.69 -14.49 -1.53
C ALA A 192 7.26 -13.75 -2.81
N GLY A 193 7.91 -12.64 -3.17
CA GLY A 193 7.67 -11.88 -4.40
C GLY A 193 7.21 -10.44 -4.21
N ALA A 194 7.03 -9.96 -2.97
CA ALA A 194 6.73 -8.55 -2.73
C ALA A 194 7.94 -7.66 -3.08
N THR A 195 7.66 -6.55 -3.75
CA THR A 195 8.66 -5.54 -4.16
C THR A 195 8.34 -4.14 -3.65
N VAL A 196 7.13 -3.92 -3.13
CA VAL A 196 6.74 -2.72 -2.39
C VAL A 196 6.36 -3.16 -0.97
N ILE A 197 6.99 -2.54 0.03
CA ILE A 197 6.84 -2.90 1.44
C ILE A 197 6.28 -1.70 2.20
N VAL A 198 5.05 -1.85 2.70
CA VAL A 198 4.46 -0.88 3.61
C VAL A 198 4.97 -1.14 5.03
N ALA A 199 5.57 -0.13 5.63
CA ALA A 199 6.20 -0.24 6.94
C ALA A 199 5.87 1.01 7.79
N GLY A 200 4.84 0.92 8.61
CA GLY A 200 4.41 2.02 9.49
C GLY A 200 5.18 2.05 10.81
N SER A 201 4.68 1.34 11.81
CA SER A 201 5.22 1.36 13.17
C SER A 201 6.67 0.90 13.27
N SER A 202 7.11 -0.03 12.43
CA SER A 202 8.50 -0.50 12.40
C SER A 202 9.49 0.59 12.00
N VAL A 203 9.06 1.58 11.21
CA VAL A 203 9.88 2.75 10.84
C VAL A 203 9.70 3.88 11.84
N TYR A 204 8.46 4.36 12.05
CA TYR A 204 8.20 5.55 12.88
C TYR A 204 8.56 5.38 14.37
N LYS A 205 8.54 4.16 14.91
CA LYS A 205 8.92 3.86 16.30
C LYS A 205 10.35 3.33 16.44
N SER A 206 11.11 3.28 15.34
CA SER A 206 12.52 2.85 15.38
C SER A 206 13.38 3.89 16.09
N ALA A 207 14.38 3.44 16.84
CA ALA A 207 15.44 4.31 17.37
C ALA A 207 16.31 4.92 16.24
N ASN A 208 16.36 4.29 15.06
CA ASN A 208 17.08 4.78 13.89
C ASN A 208 16.29 4.45 12.61
N PRO A 209 15.28 5.28 12.24
CA PRO A 209 14.42 5.03 11.10
C PRO A 209 15.17 4.87 9.77
N SER A 210 16.20 5.68 9.52
CA SER A 210 17.00 5.61 8.30
C SER A 210 17.75 4.27 8.17
N LEU A 211 18.25 3.73 9.27
CA LEU A 211 18.89 2.41 9.29
C LEU A 211 17.84 1.31 9.06
N THR A 212 16.67 1.43 9.68
CA THR A 212 15.57 0.48 9.48
C THR A 212 15.15 0.43 8.02
N ILE A 213 14.93 1.58 7.36
CA ILE A 213 14.59 1.63 5.93
C ILE A 213 15.67 0.95 5.07
N ARG A 214 16.96 1.23 5.33
CA ARG A 214 18.06 0.55 4.60
C ARG A 214 18.02 -0.96 4.77
N LYS A 215 17.79 -1.44 5.99
CA LYS A 215 17.69 -2.88 6.26
C LYS A 215 16.48 -3.51 5.56
N LEU A 216 15.34 -2.81 5.55
CA LEU A 216 14.15 -3.26 4.83
C LEU A 216 14.41 -3.36 3.31
N LYS A 217 15.24 -2.49 2.75
CA LYS A 217 15.71 -2.56 1.35
C LYS A 217 16.74 -3.68 1.11
N GLY A 218 17.19 -4.37 2.14
CA GLY A 218 18.25 -5.38 2.04
C GLY A 218 19.66 -4.78 1.93
N VAL A 219 19.84 -3.51 2.26
CA VAL A 219 21.16 -2.84 2.30
C VAL A 219 21.70 -2.94 3.72
N THR A 220 22.70 -3.79 3.91
CA THR A 220 23.27 -4.14 5.24
C THR A 220 24.56 -3.39 5.59
N LYS A 221 24.97 -2.37 4.80
CA LYS A 221 26.18 -1.58 5.07
C LYS A 221 25.89 -0.14 5.39
#